data_8a58dbce6aabdab1aab406dd98decd28
#
_entry.id   8a58dbce6aabdab1aab406dd98decd28
#
_cell.length_a   1.000
_cell.length_b   1.000
_cell.length_c   1.000
_cell.angle_alpha   90.00
_cell.angle_beta   90.00
_cell.angle_gamma   90.00
#
_symmetry.space_group_name_H-M   'P 1'
#
loop_
_entity.id
_entity.type
_entity.pdbx_description
1 polymer ?
#
loop_
_entity_poly.entity_id
_entity_poly.type
_entity_poly.pdbx_seq_one_letter_code
_entity_poly.pdbx_strand_id
1 'polypeptide(L)'
;MREICTEIDIRASAERVWQVLTDFTAYPHWNPVMQPISGEAKAGALLKVRVQLRRGLRVTLRTTVLKAEASRELRWQGQLLFAGFFRGEHSFTIEPMADGRVRFVQRETYSGWFAPVFLLLMRAANRRIFEDMNRALKARAEEAPLP
;
A
#
# COMPACT_ATOMS: atom_id res chain seq x y z
N MET A 1 -20.04 -3.82 0.39
CA MET A 1 -19.05 -2.93 -0.23
C MET A 1 -17.74 -3.69 -0.46
N ARG A 2 -17.19 -3.59 -1.63
CA ARG A 2 -16.00 -4.36 -2.04
C ARG A 2 -14.72 -3.60 -1.73
N GLU A 3 -14.51 -3.31 -0.46
CA GLU A 3 -13.42 -2.47 -0.02
C GLU A 3 -12.84 -2.96 1.30
N ILE A 4 -11.52 -2.83 1.44
CA ILE A 4 -10.83 -2.97 2.71
C ILE A 4 -10.14 -1.64 2.99
N CYS A 5 -10.36 -1.09 4.18
CA CYS A 5 -9.80 0.19 4.59
C CYS A 5 -9.22 0.07 5.99
N THR A 6 -7.98 0.52 6.14
CA THR A 6 -7.28 0.56 7.43
C THR A 6 -6.62 1.91 7.61
N GLU A 7 -6.38 2.32 8.86
CA GLU A 7 -5.72 3.59 9.14
C GLU A 7 -4.86 3.51 10.39
N ILE A 8 -3.89 4.42 10.47
CA ILE A 8 -3.01 4.54 11.62
C ILE A 8 -2.53 5.99 11.72
N ASP A 9 -2.38 6.49 12.94
CA ASP A 9 -1.82 7.82 13.18
C ASP A 9 -0.31 7.73 13.35
N ILE A 10 0.43 8.63 12.70
CA ILE A 10 1.90 8.63 12.67
C ILE A 10 2.42 9.97 13.16
N ARG A 11 3.38 9.94 14.08
CA ARG A 11 4.05 11.13 14.62
C ARG A 11 5.23 11.50 13.73
N ALA A 12 4.92 11.92 12.51
CA ALA A 12 5.91 12.38 11.55
C ALA A 12 5.23 13.34 10.59
N SER A 13 6.02 14.11 9.84
CA SER A 13 5.48 15.01 8.84
C SER A 13 4.94 14.24 7.65
N ALA A 14 4.04 14.86 6.89
CA ALA A 14 3.53 14.28 5.65
C ALA A 14 4.67 13.99 4.66
N GLU A 15 5.68 14.88 4.60
CA GLU A 15 6.84 14.72 3.74
C GLU A 15 7.65 13.49 4.13
N ARG A 16 7.86 13.27 5.44
CA ARG A 16 8.58 12.10 5.92
C ARG A 16 7.86 10.81 5.58
N VAL A 17 6.56 10.77 5.83
CA VAL A 17 5.75 9.58 5.53
C VAL A 17 5.77 9.31 4.03
N TRP A 18 5.64 10.34 3.20
CA TRP A 18 5.73 10.20 1.74
C TRP A 18 7.08 9.66 1.30
N GLN A 19 8.15 10.17 1.87
CA GLN A 19 9.51 9.72 1.56
C GLN A 19 9.67 8.23 1.84
N VAL A 20 9.21 7.77 3.01
CA VAL A 20 9.29 6.35 3.38
C VAL A 20 8.41 5.51 2.45
N LEU A 21 7.20 5.98 2.17
CA LEU A 21 6.24 5.27 1.31
C LEU A 21 6.74 5.09 -0.12
N THR A 22 7.44 6.08 -0.66
CA THR A 22 7.86 6.07 -2.06
C THR A 22 9.30 5.62 -2.29
N ASP A 23 10.08 5.43 -1.25
CA ASP A 23 11.43 4.90 -1.36
C ASP A 23 11.37 3.36 -1.47
N PHE A 24 11.04 2.88 -2.65
CA PHE A 24 10.80 1.46 -2.90
C PHE A 24 12.05 0.62 -2.68
N THR A 25 13.24 1.17 -2.92
CA THR A 25 14.48 0.42 -2.75
C THR A 25 14.76 0.07 -1.29
N ALA A 26 14.20 0.85 -0.35
CA ALA A 26 14.37 0.61 1.07
C ALA A 26 13.30 -0.34 1.66
N TYR A 27 12.28 -0.71 0.90
CA TYR A 27 11.20 -1.56 1.41
C TYR A 27 11.67 -2.87 2.04
N PRO A 28 12.67 -3.59 1.51
CA PRO A 28 13.14 -4.81 2.17
C PRO A 28 13.65 -4.60 3.59
N HIS A 29 14.02 -3.37 3.95
CA HIS A 29 14.55 -3.05 5.28
C HIS A 29 13.46 -2.83 6.33
N TRP A 30 12.22 -2.57 5.91
CA TRP A 30 11.18 -2.25 6.88
C TRP A 30 9.80 -2.86 6.61
N ASN A 31 9.46 -3.14 5.35
CA ASN A 31 8.10 -3.61 5.00
C ASN A 31 8.08 -5.13 4.92
N PRO A 32 7.39 -5.81 5.87
CA PRO A 32 7.41 -7.27 5.90
C PRO A 32 6.46 -7.94 4.91
N VAL A 33 5.53 -7.20 4.33
CA VAL A 33 4.42 -7.80 3.56
C VAL A 33 4.37 -7.40 2.11
N MET A 34 4.93 -6.25 1.74
CA MET A 34 4.81 -5.71 0.38
C MET A 34 6.13 -5.10 -0.05
N GLN A 35 6.61 -5.49 -1.22
CA GLN A 35 7.88 -4.99 -1.74
C GLN A 35 7.75 -4.67 -3.23
N PRO A 36 7.73 -3.37 -3.61
CA PRO A 36 7.93 -3.00 -5.01
C PRO A 36 9.33 -3.41 -5.42
N ILE A 37 9.43 -4.24 -6.44
CA ILE A 37 10.70 -4.79 -6.91
C ILE A 37 11.21 -4.11 -8.16
N SER A 38 10.37 -3.30 -8.81
CA SER A 38 10.79 -2.49 -9.96
C SER A 38 9.76 -1.40 -10.21
N GLY A 39 10.20 -0.26 -10.76
CA GLY A 39 9.35 0.86 -11.10
C GLY A 39 9.56 2.05 -10.19
N GLU A 40 8.87 3.15 -10.50
CA GLU A 40 8.97 4.41 -9.78
C GLU A 40 7.59 4.87 -9.29
N ALA A 41 7.56 5.67 -8.23
CA ALA A 41 6.33 6.27 -7.71
C ALA A 41 5.94 7.48 -8.56
N LYS A 42 5.52 7.22 -9.79
CA LYS A 42 5.17 8.24 -10.78
C LYS A 42 3.95 7.81 -11.56
N ALA A 43 3.00 8.73 -11.77
CA ALA A 43 1.79 8.43 -12.52
C ALA A 43 2.13 7.86 -13.91
N GLY A 44 1.48 6.75 -14.26
CA GLY A 44 1.74 6.02 -15.49
C GLY A 44 2.82 4.96 -15.41
N ALA A 45 3.62 4.93 -14.35
CA ALA A 45 4.68 3.97 -14.20
C ALA A 45 4.12 2.56 -13.95
N LEU A 46 4.82 1.56 -14.51
CA LEU A 46 4.52 0.15 -14.25
C LEU A 46 5.35 -0.30 -13.06
N LEU A 47 4.70 -0.95 -12.10
CA LEU A 47 5.38 -1.51 -10.94
C LEU A 47 5.21 -3.02 -10.91
N LYS A 48 6.25 -3.72 -10.47
CA LYS A 48 6.12 -5.10 -10.03
C LYS A 48 6.16 -5.07 -8.50
N VAL A 49 5.10 -5.58 -7.88
CA VAL A 49 4.97 -5.58 -6.43
C VAL A 49 4.87 -7.01 -5.94
N ARG A 50 5.75 -7.38 -5.02
CA ARG A 50 5.71 -8.69 -4.37
C ARG A 50 4.94 -8.55 -3.07
N VAL A 51 3.92 -9.39 -2.91
CA VAL A 51 3.08 -9.38 -1.71
C VAL A 51 3.20 -10.72 -1.01
N GLN A 52 3.44 -10.70 0.29
CA GLN A 52 3.44 -11.89 1.13
C GLN A 52 2.03 -12.10 1.66
N LEU A 53 1.31 -13.06 1.08
CA LEU A 53 -0.08 -13.34 1.47
C LEU A 53 -0.17 -14.09 2.78
N ARG A 54 0.74 -15.05 2.97
CA ARG A 54 0.89 -15.80 4.21
C ARG A 54 2.25 -16.45 4.22
N ARG A 55 2.60 -17.09 5.34
CA ARG A 55 3.90 -17.70 5.53
C ARG A 55 4.28 -18.61 4.35
N GLY A 56 5.37 -18.27 3.66
CA GLY A 56 5.87 -19.04 2.52
C GLY A 56 5.16 -18.79 1.21
N LEU A 57 4.08 -17.99 1.18
CA LEU A 57 3.34 -17.71 -0.06
C LEU A 57 3.52 -16.26 -0.47
N ARG A 58 4.24 -16.05 -1.57
CA ARG A 58 4.48 -14.74 -2.16
C ARG A 58 3.87 -14.70 -3.55
N VAL A 59 3.27 -13.56 -3.89
CA VAL A 59 2.69 -13.31 -5.20
C VAL A 59 3.29 -12.04 -5.76
N THR A 60 3.69 -12.08 -7.04
CA THR A 60 4.16 -10.87 -7.74
C THR A 60 3.04 -10.35 -8.61
N LEU A 61 2.67 -9.10 -8.40
CA LEU A 61 1.60 -8.42 -9.13
C LEU A 61 2.19 -7.35 -10.02
N ARG A 62 1.65 -7.23 -11.22
CA ARG A 62 1.95 -6.11 -12.12
C ARG A 62 0.92 -5.03 -11.87
N THR A 63 1.40 -3.83 -11.53
CA THR A 63 0.51 -2.71 -11.22
C THR A 63 0.88 -1.49 -12.02
N THR A 64 -0.07 -0.61 -12.18
CA THR A 64 0.15 0.69 -12.83
C THR A 64 -0.14 1.78 -11.82
N VAL A 65 0.78 2.73 -11.69
CA VAL A 65 0.56 3.89 -10.81
C VAL A 65 -0.45 4.79 -11.48
N LEU A 66 -1.57 5.04 -10.80
CA LEU A 66 -2.62 5.93 -11.29
C LEU A 66 -2.40 7.36 -10.82
N LYS A 67 -1.86 7.54 -9.61
CA LYS A 67 -1.68 8.85 -9.01
C LYS A 67 -0.49 8.83 -8.07
N ALA A 68 0.34 9.86 -8.16
CA ALA A 68 1.46 10.08 -7.24
C ALA A 68 1.50 11.57 -6.92
N GLU A 69 0.70 11.99 -5.93
CA GLU A 69 0.64 13.36 -5.45
C GLU A 69 1.47 13.47 -4.19
N ALA A 70 2.59 14.18 -4.28
CA ALA A 70 3.58 14.25 -3.21
C ALA A 70 2.98 14.65 -1.87
N SER A 71 3.31 13.89 -0.83
CA SER A 71 2.88 14.08 0.54
C SER A 71 1.36 13.97 0.76
N ARG A 72 0.63 13.43 -0.22
CA ARG A 72 -0.82 13.30 -0.16
C ARG A 72 -1.36 11.93 -0.51
N GLU A 73 -1.06 11.44 -1.72
CA GLU A 73 -1.66 10.19 -2.16
C GLU A 73 -0.81 9.46 -3.19
N LEU A 74 -0.64 8.16 -2.96
CA LEU A 74 -0.12 7.21 -3.93
C LEU A 74 -1.22 6.19 -4.21
N ARG A 75 -1.52 5.96 -5.49
CA ARG A 75 -2.56 5.02 -5.89
C ARG A 75 -2.08 4.19 -7.05
N TRP A 76 -2.26 2.89 -6.95
CA TRP A 76 -1.97 2.00 -8.07
C TRP A 76 -3.09 0.98 -8.28
N GLN A 77 -3.08 0.37 -9.46
CA GLN A 77 -4.09 -0.60 -9.86
C GLN A 77 -3.42 -1.86 -10.36
N GLY A 78 -3.83 -2.98 -9.83
CA GLY A 78 -3.40 -4.30 -10.28
C GLY A 78 -4.57 -5.04 -10.91
N GLN A 79 -4.26 -5.89 -11.88
CA GLN A 79 -5.25 -6.69 -12.58
C GLN A 79 -4.74 -8.13 -12.67
N LEU A 80 -5.63 -9.09 -12.43
CA LEU A 80 -5.30 -10.51 -12.45
C LEU A 80 -5.95 -11.18 -13.65
N LEU A 81 -5.19 -12.04 -14.34
CA LEU A 81 -5.58 -12.84 -15.50
C LEU A 81 -6.02 -12.00 -16.70
N PHE A 82 -7.28 -11.57 -16.77
CA PHE A 82 -7.82 -10.82 -17.91
C PHE A 82 -8.78 -9.75 -17.43
N ALA A 83 -9.08 -8.81 -18.33
CA ALA A 83 -9.97 -7.69 -18.02
C ALA A 83 -11.34 -8.19 -17.56
N GLY A 84 -11.82 -7.63 -16.45
CA GLY A 84 -13.13 -8.00 -15.89
C GLY A 84 -13.10 -9.16 -14.92
N PHE A 85 -11.99 -9.91 -14.82
CA PHE A 85 -11.92 -11.02 -13.87
C PHE A 85 -11.69 -10.51 -12.44
N PHE A 86 -10.61 -9.78 -12.21
CA PHE A 86 -10.28 -9.27 -10.88
C PHE A 86 -9.34 -8.08 -10.99
N ARG A 87 -9.70 -6.99 -10.32
CA ARG A 87 -8.91 -5.77 -10.28
C ARG A 87 -8.93 -5.22 -8.87
N GLY A 88 -7.74 -4.80 -8.38
CA GLY A 88 -7.60 -4.10 -7.12
C GLY A 88 -7.04 -2.72 -7.36
N GLU A 89 -7.68 -1.71 -6.80
CA GLU A 89 -7.16 -0.34 -6.81
C GLU A 89 -6.77 0.02 -5.39
N HIS A 90 -5.47 0.18 -5.16
CA HIS A 90 -4.89 0.39 -3.85
C HIS A 90 -4.47 1.84 -3.70
N SER A 91 -4.98 2.52 -2.68
CA SER A 91 -4.58 3.89 -2.38
C SER A 91 -3.96 4.00 -1.00
N PHE A 92 -2.93 4.83 -0.92
CA PHE A 92 -2.25 5.21 0.31
C PHE A 92 -2.43 6.73 0.45
N THR A 93 -3.17 7.16 1.45
CA THR A 93 -3.50 8.58 1.65
C THR A 93 -2.85 9.09 2.92
N ILE A 94 -2.27 10.29 2.85
CA ILE A 94 -1.63 10.94 4.00
C ILE A 94 -2.48 12.17 4.33
N GLU A 95 -3.12 12.16 5.50
CA GLU A 95 -4.00 13.25 5.94
C GLU A 95 -3.36 13.98 7.10
N PRO A 96 -2.94 15.26 6.93
CA PRO A 96 -2.42 16.05 8.04
C PRO A 96 -3.45 16.22 9.16
N MET A 97 -3.01 16.13 10.41
CA MET A 97 -3.85 16.34 11.59
C MET A 97 -3.47 17.66 12.27
N ALA A 98 -4.39 18.21 13.06
CA ALA A 98 -4.22 19.51 13.70
C ALA A 98 -3.03 19.56 14.67
N ASP A 99 -2.61 18.42 15.22
CA ASP A 99 -1.53 18.35 16.22
C ASP A 99 -0.16 18.06 15.61
N GLY A 100 -0.02 18.16 14.28
CA GLY A 100 1.25 17.90 13.58
C GLY A 100 1.48 16.43 13.23
N ARG A 101 0.62 15.51 13.67
CA ARG A 101 0.66 14.13 13.23
C ARG A 101 -0.01 14.01 11.87
N VAL A 102 0.11 12.84 11.28
CA VAL A 102 -0.64 12.50 10.06
C VAL A 102 -1.44 11.23 10.30
N ARG A 103 -2.56 11.13 9.62
CA ARG A 103 -3.32 9.88 9.53
C ARG A 103 -2.99 9.23 8.19
N PHE A 104 -2.48 8.02 8.26
CA PHE A 104 -2.17 7.24 7.07
C PHE A 104 -3.32 6.27 6.84
N VAL A 105 -3.95 6.38 5.66
CA VAL A 105 -5.11 5.56 5.31
C VAL A 105 -4.72 4.66 4.15
N GLN A 106 -4.89 3.37 4.33
CA GLN A 106 -4.64 2.37 3.31
C GLN A 106 -5.98 1.76 2.91
N ARG A 107 -6.34 1.87 1.62
CA ARG A 107 -7.62 1.42 1.09
C ARG A 107 -7.41 0.65 -0.19
N GLU A 108 -8.10 -0.48 -0.33
CA GLU A 108 -8.13 -1.21 -1.59
C GLU A 108 -9.57 -1.52 -1.97
N THR A 109 -9.93 -1.16 -3.19
CA THR A 109 -11.25 -1.40 -3.78
C THR A 109 -11.11 -2.52 -4.80
N TYR A 110 -11.97 -3.51 -4.70
CA TYR A 110 -11.93 -4.70 -5.55
C TYR A 110 -13.08 -4.70 -6.53
N SER A 111 -12.79 -5.08 -7.77
CA SER A 111 -13.80 -5.18 -8.83
C SER A 111 -13.54 -6.39 -9.72
N GLY A 112 -14.51 -6.73 -10.55
CA GLY A 112 -14.48 -7.93 -11.38
C GLY A 112 -15.32 -9.04 -10.76
N TRP A 113 -15.64 -10.03 -11.58
CA TRP A 113 -16.58 -11.07 -11.15
C TRP A 113 -15.99 -12.02 -10.08
N PHE A 114 -14.65 -12.09 -9.95
CA PHE A 114 -14.01 -12.89 -8.90
C PHE A 114 -13.94 -12.13 -7.55
N ALA A 115 -14.18 -10.81 -7.54
CA ALA A 115 -14.01 -10.00 -6.32
C ALA A 115 -14.84 -10.50 -5.13
N PRO A 116 -16.12 -10.89 -5.28
CA PRO A 116 -16.88 -11.40 -4.14
C PRO A 116 -16.27 -12.66 -3.53
N VAL A 117 -15.77 -13.57 -4.36
CA VAL A 117 -15.13 -14.81 -3.89
C VAL A 117 -13.83 -14.49 -3.16
N PHE A 118 -13.02 -13.61 -3.74
CA PHE A 118 -11.77 -13.17 -3.12
C PHE A 118 -12.03 -12.58 -1.73
N LEU A 119 -13.00 -11.67 -1.62
CA LEU A 119 -13.31 -11.02 -0.34
C LEU A 119 -13.85 -12.02 0.69
N LEU A 120 -14.67 -12.97 0.25
CA LEU A 120 -15.18 -14.01 1.14
C LEU A 120 -14.05 -14.81 1.77
N LEU A 121 -13.01 -15.15 1.00
CA LEU A 121 -11.92 -16.01 1.44
C LEU A 121 -10.76 -15.23 2.08
N MET A 122 -10.49 -14.03 1.61
CA MET A 122 -9.24 -13.33 1.91
C MET A 122 -9.39 -12.01 2.67
N ARG A 123 -10.60 -11.56 2.97
CA ARG A 123 -10.80 -10.25 3.62
C ARG A 123 -9.99 -10.11 4.91
N ALA A 124 -10.09 -11.08 5.82
CA ALA A 124 -9.40 -11.00 7.11
C ALA A 124 -7.89 -11.03 6.94
N ALA A 125 -7.39 -11.92 6.07
CA ALA A 125 -5.95 -12.04 5.81
C ALA A 125 -5.39 -10.78 5.15
N ASN A 126 -6.12 -10.22 4.19
CA ASN A 126 -5.68 -9.03 3.47
C ASN A 126 -5.71 -7.78 4.36
N ARG A 127 -6.71 -7.66 5.23
CA ARG A 127 -6.76 -6.59 6.24
C ARG A 127 -5.53 -6.66 7.14
N ARG A 128 -5.15 -7.86 7.58
CA ARG A 128 -3.96 -8.05 8.43
C ARG A 128 -2.69 -7.61 7.72
N ILE A 129 -2.57 -7.91 6.42
CA ILE A 129 -1.43 -7.45 5.61
C ILE A 129 -1.34 -5.93 5.64
N PHE A 130 -2.46 -5.23 5.46
CA PHE A 130 -2.49 -3.78 5.49
C PHE A 130 -2.13 -3.23 6.86
N GLU A 131 -2.66 -3.84 7.92
CA GLU A 131 -2.36 -3.41 9.29
C GLU A 131 -0.89 -3.63 9.65
N ASP A 132 -0.31 -4.75 9.21
CA ASP A 132 1.12 -5.03 9.44
C ASP A 132 1.99 -4.00 8.71
N MET A 133 1.65 -3.64 7.48
CA MET A 133 2.36 -2.59 6.75
C MET A 133 2.20 -1.23 7.43
N ASN A 134 0.99 -0.91 7.89
CA ASN A 134 0.74 0.36 8.60
C ASN A 134 1.65 0.51 9.82
N ARG A 135 1.76 -0.54 10.62
CA ARG A 135 2.62 -0.53 11.81
C ARG A 135 4.10 -0.41 11.44
N ALA A 136 4.53 -1.10 10.40
CA ALA A 136 5.91 -1.04 9.94
C ALA A 136 6.25 0.34 9.37
N LEU A 137 5.34 0.94 8.60
CA LEU A 137 5.51 2.28 8.06
C LEU A 137 5.60 3.32 9.20
N LYS A 138 4.70 3.21 10.18
CA LYS A 138 4.73 4.09 11.35
C LYS A 138 6.07 4.00 12.07
N ALA A 139 6.54 2.81 12.37
CA ALA A 139 7.81 2.61 13.06
C ALA A 139 8.96 3.23 12.26
N ARG A 140 8.98 3.01 10.95
CA ARG A 140 10.04 3.54 10.08
C ARG A 140 10.00 5.06 9.99
N ALA A 141 8.81 5.64 9.84
CA ALA A 141 8.65 7.08 9.68
C ALA A 141 8.98 7.84 10.98
N GLU A 142 8.71 7.22 12.14
CA GLU A 142 8.95 7.83 13.43
C GLU A 142 10.40 7.67 13.91
N GLU A 143 11.23 6.89 13.21
CA GLU A 143 12.65 6.82 13.52
C GLU A 143 13.30 8.17 13.26
N ALA A 144 14.20 8.58 14.17
CA ALA A 144 14.98 9.78 13.95
C ALA A 144 15.82 9.62 12.68
N PRO A 145 15.87 10.64 11.80
CA PRO A 145 16.77 10.55 10.64
C PRO A 145 18.20 10.39 11.12
N LEU A 146 18.96 9.54 10.40
CA LEU A 146 20.38 9.36 10.68
C LEU A 146 21.11 10.70 10.47
N PRO A 147 22.05 11.06 11.35
CA PRO A 147 22.80 12.30 11.21
C PRO A 147 23.65 12.35 9.94
#